data_c7fd2f3b4f162e6f17b3bf4eea6c7142
#
_entry.id   c7fd2f3b4f162e6f17b3bf4eea6c7142
#
_cell.length_a   1.000
_cell.length_b   1.000
_cell.length_c   1.000
_cell.angle_alpha   90.00
_cell.angle_beta   90.00
_cell.angle_gamma   90.00
#
_symmetry.space_group_name_H-M   'P 1'
#
loop_
_entity.id
_entity.type
_entity.pdbx_description
1 polymer ?
#
loop_
_entity_poly.entity_id
_entity_poly.type
_entity_poly.pdbx_seq_one_letter_code
_entity_poly.pdbx_strand_id
1 'polypeptide(L)'
;LTQHPHCLPAFFRSHLESLSGVGLLLGTLFFAASLTPTLVPRTYLTQGVLAGACLAAGYGLGVLWHWLWAYLELPEPRARAARIVNAVITVVCLSVLALFLWRAADWQNTIRALMQMEPVTSAHPFKVCATALITFTALLALGRLFKLLARFVARHVRRVVPRRVANVTGAAIAVLIFWSLANNVFFRAALHVLDASFREYDALLEPERPQPSDGAKTGGPGSLIAWNELGRAGREFIASGPNASEIRAQTGRDAQEPIRVYVGLRGADTPQARAALALEEMKRVGAFKRSTLLVVTPTGTGWIDPAAMDSVEYLLHGDVASVALQYSYLSSPLSLLAQPEYGSEAARALFSAVYGYWTTLPHDQRPKLYLHGLSLGAMNSARSAELFEMIGDPIHGALWSGPPFESRIWRAITDARNPDSPAWRPELRDGSFVRFMNQQGSPVPADAPWGPMRIVFLQYASDAVTFFDYRDLYRRPAWMDPPYGPDVSPELRWVPVVTMLQLALDMSVSTETPIGYGHVYAPQHYVDAWLAVTGAPGWTPGALDSLKQHLAERMRAAMGDADGKEGAYENRGG
;
A
#
# COMPACT_ATOMS: atom_id res chain seq x y z
N LEU A 1 61.45 -1.88 16.89
CA LEU A 1 60.00 -2.11 16.94
C LEU A 1 59.36 -1.61 15.63
N THR A 2 59.40 -2.47 14.62
CA THR A 2 58.77 -2.23 13.32
C THR A 2 57.33 -2.78 13.39
N GLN A 3 56.35 -1.85 13.37
CA GLN A 3 54.95 -2.21 13.24
C GLN A 3 54.66 -2.69 11.81
N HIS A 4 54.27 -3.93 11.65
CA HIS A 4 53.72 -4.47 10.42
C HIS A 4 52.34 -3.87 10.16
N PRO A 5 52.00 -3.35 8.98
CA PRO A 5 50.67 -2.97 8.62
C PRO A 5 49.80 -4.23 8.53
N HIS A 6 48.67 -4.23 9.19
CA HIS A 6 47.66 -5.29 9.14
C HIS A 6 47.28 -5.61 7.71
N CYS A 7 47.79 -6.68 7.14
CA CYS A 7 47.39 -7.21 5.85
C CYS A 7 46.00 -7.79 5.95
N LEU A 8 45.03 -7.20 5.25
CA LEU A 8 43.76 -7.84 4.98
C LEU A 8 43.99 -9.27 4.43
N PRO A 9 43.23 -10.27 4.86
CA PRO A 9 43.38 -11.64 4.36
C PRO A 9 43.32 -11.66 2.83
N ALA A 10 44.21 -12.45 2.18
CA ALA A 10 44.36 -12.53 0.72
C ALA A 10 43.01 -12.78 0.00
N PHE A 11 42.09 -13.46 0.64
CA PHE A 11 40.74 -13.70 0.18
C PHE A 11 39.94 -12.38 -0.01
N PHE A 12 40.00 -11.44 0.93
CA PHE A 12 39.33 -10.14 0.81
C PHE A 12 39.98 -9.26 -0.27
N ARG A 13 41.31 -9.30 -0.39
CA ARG A 13 42.03 -8.54 -1.39
C ARG A 13 41.68 -8.95 -2.82
N SER A 14 41.64 -10.25 -3.11
CA SER A 14 41.26 -10.77 -4.44
C SER A 14 39.80 -10.47 -4.81
N HIS A 15 38.92 -10.33 -3.82
CA HIS A 15 37.51 -9.98 -4.04
C HIS A 15 37.30 -8.48 -4.27
N LEU A 16 38.08 -7.61 -3.62
CA LEU A 16 38.05 -6.16 -3.85
C LEU A 16 38.67 -5.79 -5.22
N GLU A 17 39.74 -6.45 -5.63
CA GLU A 17 40.37 -6.27 -6.95
C GLU A 17 39.47 -6.73 -8.11
N SER A 18 38.40 -7.51 -7.84
CA SER A 18 37.43 -7.97 -8.84
C SER A 18 36.26 -7.00 -9.08
N LEU A 19 36.16 -5.89 -8.35
CA LEU A 19 35.09 -4.92 -8.50
C LEU A 19 35.34 -3.95 -9.67
N SER A 20 34.28 -3.67 -10.44
CA SER A 20 34.32 -2.71 -11.54
C SER A 20 34.34 -1.28 -11.01
N GLY A 21 35.34 -0.46 -11.40
CA GLY A 21 35.38 0.96 -11.03
C GLY A 21 34.15 1.74 -11.53
N VAL A 22 33.72 1.50 -12.77
CA VAL A 22 32.50 2.10 -13.33
C VAL A 22 31.26 1.64 -12.56
N GLY A 23 31.23 0.37 -12.14
CA GLY A 23 30.17 -0.16 -11.30
C GLY A 23 30.09 0.56 -9.95
N LEU A 24 31.23 0.75 -9.29
CA LEU A 24 31.28 1.47 -8.00
C LEU A 24 30.88 2.94 -8.15
N LEU A 25 31.29 3.61 -9.24
CA LEU A 25 30.85 4.98 -9.52
C LEU A 25 29.35 5.10 -9.61
N LEU A 26 28.72 4.36 -10.54
CA LEU A 26 27.25 4.42 -10.70
C LEU A 26 26.53 3.94 -9.45
N GLY A 27 27.05 2.92 -8.78
CA GLY A 27 26.51 2.46 -7.50
C GLY A 27 26.53 3.56 -6.43
N THR A 28 27.64 4.28 -6.27
CA THR A 28 27.75 5.38 -5.31
C THR A 28 26.79 6.53 -5.64
N LEU A 29 26.64 6.87 -6.93
CA LEU A 29 25.68 7.88 -7.35
C LEU A 29 24.24 7.47 -7.06
N PHE A 30 23.89 6.19 -7.28
CA PHE A 30 22.56 5.67 -6.95
C PHE A 30 22.33 5.60 -5.45
N PHE A 31 23.35 5.21 -4.68
CA PHE A 31 23.30 5.30 -3.22
C PHE A 31 23.01 6.73 -2.77
N ALA A 32 23.78 7.71 -3.25
CA ALA A 32 23.58 9.11 -2.91
C ALA A 32 22.16 9.58 -3.30
N ALA A 33 21.72 9.31 -4.52
CA ALA A 33 20.39 9.67 -4.97
C ALA A 33 19.28 9.04 -4.11
N SER A 34 19.49 7.84 -3.55
CA SER A 34 18.51 7.19 -2.67
C SER A 34 18.28 7.92 -1.35
N LEU A 35 19.19 8.81 -0.94
CA LEU A 35 19.08 9.61 0.28
C LEU A 35 18.16 10.85 0.10
N THR A 36 17.83 11.21 -1.14
CA THR A 36 16.94 12.36 -1.42
C THR A 36 15.51 12.11 -0.90
N PRO A 37 14.73 13.18 -0.67
CA PRO A 37 13.35 13.07 -0.20
C PRO A 37 12.49 12.17 -1.08
N THR A 38 11.55 11.49 -0.45
CA THR A 38 10.52 10.67 -1.07
C THR A 38 9.15 10.98 -0.48
N LEU A 39 8.19 10.04 -0.55
CA LEU A 39 6.84 10.28 -0.06
C LEU A 39 6.70 10.14 1.45
N VAL A 40 7.47 9.22 2.08
CA VAL A 40 7.37 8.96 3.52
C VAL A 40 8.73 9.04 4.21
N PRO A 41 8.80 9.42 5.50
CA PRO A 41 10.05 9.42 6.26
C PRO A 41 10.53 7.99 6.51
N ARG A 42 11.84 7.80 6.61
CA ARG A 42 12.46 6.48 6.74
C ARG A 42 13.32 6.36 8.00
N THR A 43 13.32 5.17 8.58
CA THR A 43 14.29 4.78 9.60
C THR A 43 15.67 4.57 8.98
N TYR A 44 16.73 4.53 9.80
CA TYR A 44 18.07 4.20 9.31
C TYR A 44 18.15 2.80 8.69
N LEU A 45 17.31 1.86 9.15
CA LEU A 45 17.28 0.49 8.64
C LEU A 45 16.66 0.45 7.23
N THR A 46 15.46 0.99 7.07
CA THR A 46 14.78 1.05 5.77
C THR A 46 15.57 1.87 4.75
N GLN A 47 16.14 3.02 5.17
CA GLN A 47 17.02 3.82 4.33
C GLN A 47 18.29 3.06 3.94
N GLY A 48 18.90 2.31 4.86
CA GLY A 48 20.10 1.51 4.58
C GLY A 48 19.83 0.35 3.60
N VAL A 49 18.72 -0.35 3.75
CA VAL A 49 18.29 -1.40 2.81
C VAL A 49 18.09 -0.83 1.41
N LEU A 50 17.36 0.29 1.30
CA LEU A 50 17.16 0.98 0.03
C LEU A 50 18.49 1.42 -0.60
N ALA A 51 19.33 2.09 0.18
CA ALA A 51 20.61 2.60 -0.30
C ALA A 51 21.52 1.46 -0.79
N GLY A 52 21.51 0.31 -0.09
CA GLY A 52 22.21 -0.90 -0.52
C GLY A 52 21.67 -1.52 -1.80
N ALA A 53 20.35 -1.53 -1.97
CA ALA A 53 19.68 -1.98 -3.19
C ALA A 53 19.99 -1.04 -4.37
N CYS A 54 19.92 0.27 -4.15
CA CYS A 54 20.30 1.28 -5.16
C CYS A 54 21.78 1.18 -5.55
N LEU A 55 22.67 1.00 -4.57
CA LEU A 55 24.09 0.74 -4.80
C LEU A 55 24.28 -0.50 -5.69
N ALA A 56 23.57 -1.60 -5.41
CA ALA A 56 23.65 -2.84 -6.18
C ALA A 56 23.09 -2.66 -7.60
N ALA A 57 21.99 -1.95 -7.77
CA ALA A 57 21.41 -1.65 -9.07
C ALA A 57 22.35 -0.80 -9.94
N GLY A 58 22.88 0.31 -9.38
CA GLY A 58 23.86 1.16 -10.06
C GLY A 58 25.15 0.42 -10.39
N TYR A 59 25.65 -0.41 -9.46
CA TYR A 59 26.80 -1.27 -9.69
C TYR A 59 26.55 -2.24 -10.85
N GLY A 60 25.40 -2.89 -10.88
CA GLY A 60 25.02 -3.81 -11.96
C GLY A 60 24.95 -3.13 -13.32
N LEU A 61 24.36 -1.93 -13.38
CA LEU A 61 24.33 -1.12 -14.61
C LEU A 61 25.73 -0.71 -15.07
N GLY A 62 26.61 -0.31 -14.14
CA GLY A 62 27.98 0.05 -14.46
C GLY A 62 28.81 -1.15 -14.95
N VAL A 63 28.59 -2.33 -14.38
CA VAL A 63 29.20 -3.59 -14.87
C VAL A 63 28.69 -3.93 -16.27
N LEU A 64 27.40 -3.79 -16.52
CA LEU A 64 26.79 -4.00 -17.83
C LEU A 64 27.34 -3.03 -18.86
N TRP A 65 27.48 -1.73 -18.50
CA TRP A 65 28.06 -0.71 -19.36
C TRP A 65 29.52 -1.01 -19.71
N HIS A 66 30.33 -1.36 -18.72
CA HIS A 66 31.73 -1.73 -18.94
C HIS A 66 31.86 -2.98 -19.82
N TRP A 67 31.00 -3.98 -19.60
CA TRP A 67 30.94 -5.17 -20.44
C TRP A 67 30.57 -4.83 -21.90
N LEU A 68 29.56 -3.97 -22.10
CA LEU A 68 29.15 -3.52 -23.44
C LEU A 68 30.28 -2.73 -24.14
N TRP A 69 30.98 -1.86 -23.40
CA TRP A 69 32.14 -1.10 -23.90
C TRP A 69 33.21 -2.03 -24.42
N ALA A 70 33.60 -3.03 -23.63
CA ALA A 70 34.60 -4.04 -24.02
C ALA A 70 34.10 -4.93 -25.17
N TYR A 71 32.80 -5.26 -25.21
CA TYR A 71 32.21 -6.07 -26.28
C TYR A 71 32.19 -5.33 -27.63
N LEU A 72 32.03 -4.02 -27.62
CA LEU A 72 32.05 -3.16 -28.80
C LEU A 72 33.49 -2.79 -29.21
N GLU A 73 34.49 -3.31 -28.52
CA GLU A 73 35.93 -3.05 -28.79
C GLU A 73 36.26 -1.55 -28.82
N LEU A 74 35.57 -0.74 -27.98
CA LEU A 74 35.78 0.69 -27.90
C LEU A 74 37.13 0.98 -27.22
N PRO A 75 37.82 2.10 -27.61
CA PRO A 75 39.20 2.39 -27.17
C PRO A 75 39.26 2.55 -25.64
N GLU A 76 40.22 1.85 -25.03
CA GLU A 76 40.49 1.97 -23.60
C GLU A 76 41.49 3.12 -23.33
N PRO A 77 41.32 3.89 -22.25
CA PRO A 77 42.24 4.94 -21.90
C PRO A 77 43.63 4.38 -21.53
N ARG A 78 44.70 5.10 -21.91
CA ARG A 78 46.07 4.73 -21.54
C ARG A 78 46.21 4.60 -20.01
N ALA A 79 47.02 3.68 -19.52
CA ALA A 79 47.15 3.33 -18.10
C ALA A 79 47.38 4.53 -17.14
N ARG A 80 48.10 5.57 -17.58
CA ARG A 80 48.27 6.81 -16.78
C ARG A 80 46.98 7.63 -16.74
N ALA A 81 46.31 7.83 -17.87
CA ALA A 81 45.06 8.54 -17.97
C ALA A 81 43.95 7.81 -17.17
N ALA A 82 43.90 6.48 -17.28
CA ALA A 82 42.97 5.66 -16.50
C ALA A 82 43.13 5.82 -14.97
N ARG A 83 44.38 5.88 -14.48
CA ARG A 83 44.64 6.11 -13.04
C ARG A 83 44.18 7.49 -12.58
N ILE A 84 44.45 8.54 -13.35
CA ILE A 84 44.01 9.90 -13.03
C ILE A 84 42.51 9.99 -13.05
N VAL A 85 41.87 9.47 -14.08
CA VAL A 85 40.40 9.44 -14.20
C VAL A 85 39.76 8.69 -13.02
N ASN A 86 40.30 7.52 -12.67
CA ASN A 86 39.78 6.75 -11.53
C ASN A 86 39.97 7.49 -10.19
N ALA A 87 41.12 8.17 -9.99
CA ALA A 87 41.35 8.97 -8.79
C ALA A 87 40.36 10.15 -8.69
N VAL A 88 40.13 10.88 -9.79
CA VAL A 88 39.17 11.99 -9.86
C VAL A 88 37.74 11.47 -9.58
N ILE A 89 37.36 10.38 -10.24
CA ILE A 89 36.06 9.73 -10.03
C ILE A 89 35.90 9.34 -8.55
N THR A 90 36.89 8.73 -7.94
CA THR A 90 36.84 8.33 -6.52
C THR A 90 36.63 9.54 -5.61
N VAL A 91 37.38 10.63 -5.84
CA VAL A 91 37.22 11.86 -5.05
C VAL A 91 35.82 12.45 -5.24
N VAL A 92 35.33 12.53 -6.47
CA VAL A 92 33.97 13.03 -6.75
C VAL A 92 32.92 12.16 -6.06
N CYS A 93 33.03 10.83 -6.16
CA CYS A 93 32.10 9.91 -5.51
C CYS A 93 32.09 10.08 -3.98
N LEU A 94 33.26 10.16 -3.35
CA LEU A 94 33.39 10.37 -1.91
C LEU A 94 32.83 11.73 -1.48
N SER A 95 33.06 12.78 -2.26
CA SER A 95 32.54 14.11 -2.01
C SER A 95 31.01 14.15 -2.12
N VAL A 96 30.44 13.54 -3.16
CA VAL A 96 28.98 13.43 -3.33
C VAL A 96 28.39 12.61 -2.18
N LEU A 97 28.98 11.47 -1.85
CA LEU A 97 28.53 10.62 -0.76
C LEU A 97 28.52 11.38 0.58
N ALA A 98 29.62 12.06 0.91
CA ALA A 98 29.72 12.85 2.15
C ALA A 98 28.68 13.98 2.20
N LEU A 99 28.49 14.71 1.10
CA LEU A 99 27.51 15.78 0.98
C LEU A 99 26.08 15.27 1.18
N PHE A 100 25.71 14.17 0.53
CA PHE A 100 24.37 13.62 0.60
C PHE A 100 24.07 13.00 1.98
N LEU A 101 25.04 12.33 2.59
CA LEU A 101 24.89 11.83 3.97
C LEU A 101 24.78 12.98 4.97
N TRP A 102 25.48 14.08 4.76
CA TRP A 102 25.34 15.28 5.60
C TRP A 102 23.95 15.91 5.47
N ARG A 103 23.43 16.02 4.24
CA ARG A 103 22.09 16.58 3.96
C ARG A 103 20.94 15.64 4.31
N ALA A 104 21.20 14.36 4.57
CA ALA A 104 20.17 13.34 4.74
C ALA A 104 19.20 13.66 5.91
N ALA A 105 19.69 14.22 7.02
CA ALA A 105 18.84 14.62 8.15
C ALA A 105 17.92 15.79 7.78
N ASP A 106 18.41 16.78 7.05
CA ASP A 106 17.61 17.93 6.60
C ASP A 106 16.49 17.44 5.67
N TRP A 107 16.80 16.56 4.73
CA TRP A 107 15.82 15.98 3.81
C TRP A 107 14.76 15.15 4.52
N GLN A 108 15.15 14.35 5.52
CA GLN A 108 14.15 13.63 6.34
C GLN A 108 13.26 14.62 7.11
N ASN A 109 13.83 15.69 7.61
CA ASN A 109 13.08 16.70 8.36
C ASN A 109 12.12 17.51 7.49
N THR A 110 12.39 17.70 6.18
CA THR A 110 11.41 18.32 5.28
C THR A 110 10.14 17.48 5.15
N ILE A 111 10.28 16.16 5.04
CA ILE A 111 9.12 15.24 4.96
C ILE A 111 8.40 15.19 6.31
N ARG A 112 9.16 15.05 7.41
CA ARG A 112 8.61 15.00 8.78
C ARG A 112 7.83 16.25 9.14
N ALA A 113 8.34 17.43 8.77
CA ALA A 113 7.64 18.70 8.98
C ALA A 113 6.30 18.77 8.23
N LEU A 114 6.25 18.27 6.96
CA LEU A 114 5.01 18.19 6.19
C LEU A 114 3.99 17.24 6.82
N MET A 115 4.44 16.21 7.53
CA MET A 115 3.61 15.22 8.23
C MET A 115 3.42 15.55 9.73
N GLN A 116 3.80 16.76 10.18
CA GLN A 116 3.68 17.21 11.58
C GLN A 116 4.37 16.29 12.59
N MET A 117 5.48 15.65 12.18
CA MET A 117 6.29 14.77 13.02
C MET A 117 7.45 15.55 13.66
N GLU A 118 7.90 15.10 14.84
CA GLU A 118 9.08 15.65 15.50
C GLU A 118 10.34 15.51 14.60
N PRO A 119 11.17 16.54 14.51
CA PRO A 119 12.38 16.50 13.71
C PRO A 119 13.41 15.52 14.29
N VAL A 120 14.18 14.86 13.42
CA VAL A 120 15.29 14.03 13.83
C VAL A 120 16.59 14.84 13.88
N THR A 121 17.40 14.61 14.92
CA THR A 121 18.71 15.26 15.07
C THR A 121 19.80 14.64 14.19
N SER A 122 19.60 13.41 13.73
CA SER A 122 20.55 12.67 12.88
C SER A 122 19.84 11.63 12.02
N ALA A 123 20.25 11.49 10.77
CA ALA A 123 19.87 10.37 9.90
C ALA A 123 20.73 9.12 10.14
N HIS A 124 21.53 9.07 11.20
CA HIS A 124 22.41 7.95 11.56
C HIS A 124 23.30 7.44 10.40
N PRO A 125 24.13 8.30 9.78
CA PRO A 125 24.84 7.97 8.53
C PRO A 125 25.69 6.70 8.62
N PHE A 126 26.35 6.43 9.76
CA PHE A 126 27.13 5.20 9.95
C PHE A 126 26.26 3.93 9.95
N LYS A 127 25.08 3.98 10.59
CA LYS A 127 24.13 2.84 10.59
C LYS A 127 23.57 2.62 9.18
N VAL A 128 23.20 3.69 8.47
CA VAL A 128 22.78 3.63 7.06
C VAL A 128 23.84 2.99 6.19
N CYS A 129 25.11 3.46 6.29
CA CYS A 129 26.22 2.90 5.51
C CYS A 129 26.47 1.42 5.85
N ALA A 130 26.42 1.04 7.13
CA ALA A 130 26.62 -0.35 7.55
C ALA A 130 25.51 -1.27 7.00
N THR A 131 24.25 -0.88 7.15
CA THR A 131 23.10 -1.62 6.61
C THR A 131 23.16 -1.70 5.09
N ALA A 132 23.49 -0.59 4.42
CA ALA A 132 23.63 -0.56 2.96
C ALA A 132 24.76 -1.49 2.47
N LEU A 133 25.87 -1.55 3.18
CA LEU A 133 26.98 -2.44 2.84
C LEU A 133 26.58 -3.92 3.00
N ILE A 134 25.85 -4.27 4.06
CA ILE A 134 25.31 -5.62 4.28
C ILE A 134 24.38 -6.00 3.12
N THR A 135 23.42 -5.13 2.80
CA THR A 135 22.44 -5.35 1.72
C THR A 135 23.15 -5.47 0.36
N PHE A 136 24.08 -4.56 0.06
CA PHE A 136 24.86 -4.61 -1.17
C PHE A 136 25.66 -5.91 -1.28
N THR A 137 26.34 -6.33 -0.20
CA THR A 137 27.13 -7.56 -0.18
C THR A 137 26.27 -8.79 -0.41
N ALA A 138 25.09 -8.85 0.20
CA ALA A 138 24.13 -9.93 -0.01
C ALA A 138 23.65 -9.99 -1.46
N LEU A 139 23.25 -8.85 -2.04
CA LEU A 139 22.82 -8.77 -3.44
C LEU A 139 23.95 -9.07 -4.43
N LEU A 140 25.18 -8.62 -4.13
CA LEU A 140 26.37 -8.95 -4.91
C LEU A 140 26.69 -10.44 -4.87
N ALA A 141 26.58 -11.08 -3.71
CA ALA A 141 26.75 -12.53 -3.56
C ALA A 141 25.71 -13.30 -4.38
N LEU A 142 24.44 -12.87 -4.34
CA LEU A 142 23.37 -13.43 -5.15
C LEU A 142 23.65 -13.29 -6.66
N GLY A 143 24.09 -12.11 -7.10
CA GLY A 143 24.50 -11.87 -8.49
C GLY A 143 25.68 -12.72 -8.93
N ARG A 144 26.67 -12.95 -8.02
CA ARG A 144 27.79 -13.86 -8.28
C ARG A 144 27.35 -15.32 -8.38
N LEU A 145 26.43 -15.74 -7.52
CA LEU A 145 25.84 -17.08 -7.57
C LEU A 145 25.09 -17.30 -8.89
N PHE A 146 24.30 -16.33 -9.31
CA PHE A 146 23.65 -16.34 -10.63
C PHE A 146 24.67 -16.51 -11.76
N LYS A 147 25.75 -15.71 -11.75
CA LYS A 147 26.82 -15.78 -12.76
C LYS A 147 27.55 -17.14 -12.75
N LEU A 148 27.76 -17.72 -11.57
CA LEU A 148 28.35 -19.06 -11.44
C LEU A 148 27.44 -20.12 -12.06
N LEU A 149 26.14 -20.09 -11.76
CA LEU A 149 25.15 -21.00 -12.32
C LEU A 149 25.07 -20.86 -13.83
N ALA A 150 24.95 -19.64 -14.35
CA ALA A 150 24.91 -19.38 -15.79
C ALA A 150 26.15 -19.92 -16.51
N ARG A 151 27.34 -19.74 -15.92
CA ARG A 151 28.60 -20.27 -16.48
C ARG A 151 28.69 -21.79 -16.39
N PHE A 152 28.18 -22.39 -15.32
CA PHE A 152 28.13 -23.84 -15.15
C PHE A 152 27.26 -24.46 -16.25
N VAL A 153 26.06 -23.96 -16.45
CA VAL A 153 25.15 -24.41 -17.50
C VAL A 153 25.77 -24.20 -18.89
N ALA A 154 26.29 -22.98 -19.15
CA ALA A 154 26.91 -22.66 -20.43
C ALA A 154 28.08 -23.59 -20.76
N ARG A 155 28.90 -24.02 -19.78
CA ARG A 155 29.99 -24.98 -20.00
C ARG A 155 29.51 -26.35 -20.45
N HIS A 156 28.39 -26.83 -19.91
CA HIS A 156 27.80 -28.11 -20.31
C HIS A 156 27.18 -28.04 -21.71
N VAL A 157 26.48 -26.95 -22.02
CA VAL A 157 25.82 -26.72 -23.31
C VAL A 157 26.82 -26.50 -24.45
N ARG A 158 28.02 -25.94 -24.17
CA ARG A 158 29.10 -25.75 -25.16
C ARG A 158 29.61 -27.03 -25.84
N ARG A 159 29.27 -28.19 -25.28
CA ARG A 159 29.61 -29.50 -25.88
C ARG A 159 28.83 -29.78 -27.17
N VAL A 160 27.67 -29.12 -27.35
CA VAL A 160 26.72 -29.39 -28.42
C VAL A 160 26.47 -28.19 -29.33
N VAL A 161 26.66 -26.93 -28.79
CA VAL A 161 26.34 -25.70 -29.52
C VAL A 161 27.50 -24.68 -29.48
N PRO A 162 27.53 -23.72 -30.44
CA PRO A 162 28.55 -22.66 -30.48
C PRO A 162 28.58 -21.83 -29.19
N ARG A 163 29.78 -21.31 -28.85
CA ARG A 163 30.05 -20.57 -27.60
C ARG A 163 29.04 -19.44 -27.29
N ARG A 164 28.62 -18.67 -28.32
CA ARG A 164 27.68 -17.56 -28.15
C ARG A 164 26.29 -18.06 -27.76
N VAL A 165 25.82 -19.08 -28.44
CA VAL A 165 24.51 -19.73 -28.14
C VAL A 165 24.56 -20.34 -26.74
N ALA A 166 25.60 -21.08 -26.38
CA ALA A 166 25.76 -21.67 -25.06
C ALA A 166 25.72 -20.64 -23.92
N ASN A 167 26.30 -19.45 -24.12
CA ASN A 167 26.27 -18.38 -23.11
C ASN A 167 24.85 -17.81 -22.93
N VAL A 168 24.13 -17.57 -24.03
CA VAL A 168 22.73 -17.09 -23.97
C VAL A 168 21.83 -18.15 -23.33
N THR A 169 21.96 -19.41 -23.74
CA THR A 169 21.22 -20.53 -23.15
C THR A 169 21.53 -20.69 -21.66
N GLY A 170 22.80 -20.59 -21.27
CA GLY A 170 23.22 -20.66 -19.87
C GLY A 170 22.63 -19.54 -19.02
N ALA A 171 22.60 -18.32 -19.54
CA ALA A 171 21.95 -17.20 -18.88
C ALA A 171 20.43 -17.40 -18.77
N ALA A 172 19.77 -17.82 -19.86
CA ALA A 172 18.33 -18.08 -19.89
C ALA A 172 17.93 -19.17 -18.89
N ILE A 173 18.66 -20.30 -18.88
CA ILE A 173 18.41 -21.39 -17.93
C ILE A 173 18.65 -20.93 -16.48
N ALA A 174 19.71 -20.14 -16.23
CA ALA A 174 19.94 -19.58 -14.90
C ALA A 174 18.78 -18.67 -14.46
N VAL A 175 18.26 -17.80 -15.35
CA VAL A 175 17.06 -17.00 -15.09
C VAL A 175 15.87 -17.89 -14.75
N LEU A 176 15.62 -18.93 -15.55
CA LEU A 176 14.51 -19.86 -15.31
C LEU A 176 14.65 -20.60 -13.98
N ILE A 177 15.86 -21.06 -13.61
CA ILE A 177 16.11 -21.72 -12.33
C ILE A 177 15.90 -20.75 -11.18
N PHE A 178 16.48 -19.54 -11.22
CA PHE A 178 16.29 -18.54 -10.19
C PHE A 178 14.83 -18.14 -10.06
N TRP A 179 14.15 -17.91 -11.18
CA TRP A 179 12.71 -17.62 -11.21
C TRP A 179 11.89 -18.76 -10.62
N SER A 180 12.19 -20.02 -11.03
CA SER A 180 11.49 -21.19 -10.52
C SER A 180 11.73 -21.39 -9.01
N LEU A 181 12.97 -21.24 -8.55
CA LEU A 181 13.28 -21.32 -7.12
C LEU A 181 12.59 -20.21 -6.34
N ALA A 182 12.68 -18.97 -6.82
CA ALA A 182 12.02 -17.84 -6.17
C ALA A 182 10.50 -18.01 -6.16
N ASN A 183 9.89 -18.30 -7.30
CA ASN A 183 8.42 -18.32 -7.45
C ASN A 183 7.77 -19.64 -6.98
N ASN A 184 8.35 -20.81 -7.34
CA ASN A 184 7.70 -22.08 -7.04
C ASN A 184 8.15 -22.72 -5.73
N VAL A 185 9.42 -22.60 -5.35
CA VAL A 185 9.93 -23.26 -4.14
C VAL A 185 9.83 -22.34 -2.94
N PHE A 186 10.53 -21.17 -2.99
CA PHE A 186 10.55 -20.28 -1.83
C PHE A 186 9.24 -19.51 -1.65
N PHE A 187 8.72 -18.89 -2.71
CA PHE A 187 7.53 -18.05 -2.61
C PHE A 187 6.29 -18.88 -2.27
N ARG A 188 6.04 -20.01 -2.96
CA ARG A 188 4.88 -20.85 -2.65
C ARG A 188 5.00 -21.55 -1.30
N ALA A 189 6.21 -22.02 -0.92
CA ALA A 189 6.41 -22.60 0.40
C ALA A 189 6.23 -21.55 1.51
N ALA A 190 6.82 -20.35 1.34
CA ALA A 190 6.64 -19.24 2.27
C ALA A 190 5.17 -18.83 2.35
N LEU A 191 4.47 -18.69 1.22
CA LEU A 191 3.04 -18.39 1.20
C LEU A 191 2.21 -19.45 1.90
N HIS A 192 2.50 -20.73 1.69
CA HIS A 192 1.75 -21.81 2.34
C HIS A 192 1.93 -21.78 3.87
N VAL A 193 3.17 -21.57 4.34
CA VAL A 193 3.45 -21.43 5.77
C VAL A 193 2.79 -20.16 6.34
N LEU A 194 2.88 -19.04 5.62
CA LEU A 194 2.26 -17.78 6.05
C LEU A 194 0.73 -17.90 6.07
N ASP A 195 0.11 -18.47 5.02
CA ASP A 195 -1.34 -18.67 4.97
C ASP A 195 -1.84 -19.55 6.11
N ALA A 196 -1.14 -20.64 6.42
CA ALA A 196 -1.45 -21.50 7.57
C ALA A 196 -1.32 -20.74 8.90
N SER A 197 -0.24 -19.99 9.09
CA SER A 197 0.00 -19.21 10.31
C SER A 197 -1.03 -18.08 10.47
N PHE A 198 -1.35 -17.37 9.39
CA PHE A 198 -2.38 -16.33 9.42
C PHE A 198 -3.79 -16.90 9.62
N ARG A 199 -4.09 -18.09 9.09
CA ARG A 199 -5.34 -18.80 9.35
C ARG A 199 -5.50 -19.15 10.82
N GLU A 200 -4.45 -19.64 11.47
CA GLU A 200 -4.46 -19.94 12.90
C GLU A 200 -4.61 -18.65 13.71
N TYR A 201 -3.88 -17.58 13.36
CA TYR A 201 -4.00 -16.28 14.00
C TYR A 201 -5.41 -15.68 13.87
N ASP A 202 -6.04 -15.78 12.69
CA ASP A 202 -7.41 -15.34 12.44
C ASP A 202 -8.45 -16.16 13.24
N ALA A 203 -8.11 -17.41 13.58
CA ALA A 203 -8.95 -18.30 14.37
C ALA A 203 -8.95 -17.99 15.87
N LEU A 204 -7.89 -17.34 16.39
CA LEU A 204 -7.77 -17.05 17.81
C LEU A 204 -8.90 -16.14 18.28
N LEU A 205 -9.57 -16.56 19.36
CA LEU A 205 -10.60 -15.75 20.03
C LEU A 205 -9.92 -14.80 21.02
N GLU A 206 -10.26 -13.52 20.91
CA GLU A 206 -9.76 -12.48 21.79
C GLU A 206 -10.68 -12.36 23.02
N PRO A 207 -10.13 -12.55 24.26
CA PRO A 207 -10.93 -12.43 25.48
C PRO A 207 -11.55 -11.03 25.65
N GLU A 208 -10.91 -10.00 25.10
CA GLU A 208 -11.35 -8.61 25.15
C GLU A 208 -12.54 -8.31 24.22
N ARG A 209 -12.85 -9.25 23.31
CA ARG A 209 -13.95 -9.14 22.36
C ARG A 209 -14.94 -10.29 22.55
N PRO A 210 -15.79 -10.24 23.57
CA PRO A 210 -16.78 -11.28 23.81
C PRO A 210 -17.83 -11.32 22.70
N GLN A 211 -18.43 -12.48 22.52
CA GLN A 211 -19.56 -12.66 21.63
C GLN A 211 -20.69 -11.69 21.99
N PRO A 212 -21.31 -10.99 21.01
CA PRO A 212 -22.45 -10.12 21.30
C PRO A 212 -23.62 -10.88 21.93
N SER A 213 -24.21 -10.28 22.98
CA SER A 213 -25.43 -10.80 23.58
C SER A 213 -26.71 -10.36 22.83
N ASP A 214 -26.57 -9.36 21.95
CA ASP A 214 -27.68 -8.85 21.13
C ASP A 214 -27.87 -9.74 19.89
N GLY A 215 -29.07 -10.30 19.77
CA GLY A 215 -29.48 -11.12 18.63
C GLY A 215 -29.60 -10.37 17.30
N ALA A 216 -29.63 -9.03 17.32
CA ALA A 216 -29.57 -8.21 16.12
C ALA A 216 -28.16 -8.05 15.55
N LYS A 217 -27.13 -8.40 16.30
CA LYS A 217 -25.72 -8.35 15.84
C LYS A 217 -25.30 -9.68 15.23
N THR A 218 -24.54 -9.61 14.14
CA THR A 218 -23.92 -10.78 13.53
C THR A 218 -22.99 -11.49 14.53
N GLY A 219 -23.06 -12.81 14.60
CA GLY A 219 -22.36 -13.61 15.59
C GLY A 219 -23.04 -13.68 16.95
N GLY A 220 -24.12 -12.92 17.20
CA GLY A 220 -24.95 -12.97 18.40
C GLY A 220 -25.95 -14.14 18.38
N PRO A 221 -26.83 -14.25 19.41
CA PRO A 221 -27.86 -15.29 19.48
C PRO A 221 -28.78 -15.22 18.26
N GLY A 222 -28.97 -16.36 17.58
CA GLY A 222 -29.79 -16.47 16.37
C GLY A 222 -29.16 -15.96 15.09
N SER A 223 -27.92 -15.49 15.09
CA SER A 223 -27.18 -15.21 13.87
C SER A 223 -26.95 -16.48 13.05
N LEU A 224 -27.04 -16.37 11.74
CA LEU A 224 -26.75 -17.45 10.79
C LEU A 224 -25.24 -17.70 10.69
N ILE A 225 -24.42 -16.79 11.23
CA ILE A 225 -22.95 -16.81 11.19
C ILE A 225 -22.45 -16.96 12.62
N ALA A 226 -21.69 -18.01 12.89
CA ALA A 226 -21.15 -18.23 14.22
C ALA A 226 -20.01 -17.24 14.53
N TRP A 227 -19.90 -16.79 15.79
CA TRP A 227 -18.90 -15.82 16.23
C TRP A 227 -17.45 -16.24 15.90
N ASN A 228 -17.15 -17.53 16.06
CA ASN A 228 -15.83 -18.12 15.76
C ASN A 228 -15.56 -18.27 14.26
N GLU A 229 -16.56 -18.13 13.39
CA GLU A 229 -16.41 -18.20 11.93
C GLU A 229 -16.16 -16.83 11.28
N LEU A 230 -16.40 -15.74 12.02
CA LEU A 230 -16.17 -14.37 11.54
C LEU A 230 -14.70 -14.07 11.23
N GLY A 231 -13.75 -14.79 11.84
CA GLY A 231 -12.36 -14.41 11.83
C GLY A 231 -12.08 -13.17 12.69
N ARG A 232 -10.82 -12.89 12.93
CA ARG A 232 -10.38 -11.78 13.80
C ARG A 232 -10.88 -10.41 13.28
N ALA A 233 -10.67 -10.14 12.00
CA ALA A 233 -11.09 -8.87 11.37
C ALA A 233 -12.61 -8.69 11.40
N GLY A 234 -13.37 -9.76 11.21
CA GLY A 234 -14.82 -9.73 11.30
C GLY A 234 -15.32 -9.47 12.72
N ARG A 235 -14.74 -10.12 13.73
CA ARG A 235 -15.07 -9.86 15.14
C ARG A 235 -14.74 -8.43 15.55
N GLU A 236 -13.60 -7.91 15.10
CA GLU A 236 -13.23 -6.50 15.29
C GLU A 236 -14.25 -5.58 14.67
N PHE A 237 -14.62 -5.79 13.41
CA PHE A 237 -15.60 -5.00 12.70
C PHE A 237 -16.96 -4.97 13.39
N ILE A 238 -17.45 -6.12 13.87
CA ILE A 238 -18.74 -6.20 14.58
C ILE A 238 -18.68 -5.53 15.97
N ALA A 239 -17.55 -5.67 16.69
CA ALA A 239 -17.43 -5.22 18.07
C ALA A 239 -17.03 -3.74 18.23
N SER A 240 -16.31 -3.15 17.25
CA SER A 240 -15.71 -1.81 17.37
C SER A 240 -16.64 -0.65 17.00
N GLY A 241 -17.80 -0.92 16.39
CA GLY A 241 -18.70 0.13 15.93
C GLY A 241 -19.33 0.94 17.05
N PRO A 242 -19.68 2.21 16.77
CA PRO A 242 -20.41 3.03 17.72
C PRO A 242 -21.82 2.47 17.92
N ASN A 243 -22.34 2.58 19.14
CA ASN A 243 -23.71 2.24 19.44
C ASN A 243 -24.63 3.47 19.32
N ALA A 244 -25.94 3.24 19.32
CA ALA A 244 -26.94 4.32 19.20
C ALA A 244 -26.82 5.39 20.30
N SER A 245 -26.43 5.01 21.53
CA SER A 245 -26.26 5.95 22.64
C SER A 245 -25.03 6.87 22.45
N GLU A 246 -23.92 6.32 21.94
CA GLU A 246 -22.70 7.10 21.60
C GLU A 246 -22.97 8.09 20.47
N ILE A 247 -23.65 7.62 19.42
CA ILE A 247 -24.02 8.47 18.28
C ILE A 247 -24.97 9.59 18.74
N ARG A 248 -25.99 9.28 19.57
CA ARG A 248 -26.90 10.28 20.11
C ARG A 248 -26.18 11.29 21.00
N ALA A 249 -25.30 10.84 21.87
CA ALA A 249 -24.53 11.71 22.75
C ALA A 249 -23.67 12.72 21.97
N GLN A 250 -23.03 12.27 20.89
CA GLN A 250 -22.18 13.13 20.06
C GLN A 250 -22.96 14.06 19.14
N THR A 251 -24.06 13.58 18.55
CA THR A 251 -24.79 14.33 17.52
C THR A 251 -25.94 15.16 18.07
N GLY A 252 -26.40 14.88 19.30
CA GLY A 252 -27.57 15.52 19.90
C GLY A 252 -28.88 15.17 19.19
N ARG A 253 -28.92 14.14 18.35
CA ARG A 253 -30.07 13.70 17.56
C ARG A 253 -30.44 12.26 17.89
N ASP A 254 -31.69 11.90 17.59
CA ASP A 254 -32.08 10.50 17.66
C ASP A 254 -31.22 9.64 16.74
N ALA A 255 -30.80 8.51 17.27
CA ALA A 255 -29.89 7.62 16.58
C ALA A 255 -30.37 6.17 16.67
N GLN A 256 -30.06 5.41 15.64
CA GLN A 256 -30.29 3.96 15.57
C GLN A 256 -28.98 3.21 15.82
N GLU A 257 -29.05 1.94 16.19
CA GLU A 257 -27.91 1.06 16.26
C GLU A 257 -27.47 0.72 14.82
N PRO A 258 -26.23 1.02 14.38
CA PRO A 258 -25.76 0.64 13.07
C PRO A 258 -25.78 -0.89 12.89
N ILE A 259 -26.15 -1.36 11.70
CA ILE A 259 -26.10 -2.78 11.38
C ILE A 259 -24.80 -3.08 10.65
N ARG A 260 -24.03 -4.04 11.18
CA ARG A 260 -22.81 -4.55 10.56
C ARG A 260 -22.94 -6.06 10.32
N VAL A 261 -22.81 -6.50 9.07
CA VAL A 261 -22.81 -7.92 8.68
C VAL A 261 -21.44 -8.27 8.12
N TYR A 262 -20.86 -9.36 8.59
CA TYR A 262 -19.57 -9.83 8.12
C TYR A 262 -19.56 -11.35 8.01
N VAL A 263 -19.01 -11.88 6.90
CA VAL A 263 -18.81 -13.32 6.73
C VAL A 263 -17.32 -13.58 6.55
N GLY A 264 -16.74 -14.34 7.49
CA GLY A 264 -15.36 -14.81 7.42
C GLY A 264 -15.18 -15.91 6.39
N LEU A 265 -13.92 -16.24 6.07
CA LEU A 265 -13.58 -17.32 5.13
C LEU A 265 -14.09 -18.69 5.56
N ARG A 266 -14.33 -18.90 6.85
CA ARG A 266 -14.84 -20.17 7.41
C ARG A 266 -16.35 -20.30 7.37
N GLY A 267 -17.08 -19.22 7.04
CA GLY A 267 -18.55 -19.23 7.00
C GLY A 267 -19.12 -20.11 5.88
N ALA A 268 -18.42 -20.23 4.75
CA ALA A 268 -18.76 -21.18 3.66
C ALA A 268 -17.58 -21.32 2.69
N ASP A 269 -17.56 -22.42 1.91
CA ASP A 269 -16.42 -22.81 1.08
C ASP A 269 -16.19 -21.91 -0.14
N THR A 270 -17.26 -21.37 -0.73
CA THR A 270 -17.16 -20.57 -1.95
C THR A 270 -17.57 -19.09 -1.70
N PRO A 271 -17.02 -18.14 -2.48
CA PRO A 271 -17.43 -16.74 -2.39
C PRO A 271 -18.95 -16.56 -2.60
N GLN A 272 -19.56 -17.33 -3.50
CA GLN A 272 -20.99 -17.28 -3.79
C GLN A 272 -21.82 -17.78 -2.60
N ALA A 273 -21.40 -18.86 -1.95
CA ALA A 273 -22.07 -19.37 -0.75
C ALA A 273 -21.95 -18.40 0.43
N ARG A 274 -20.77 -17.79 0.63
CA ARG A 274 -20.58 -16.74 1.64
C ARG A 274 -21.43 -15.50 1.36
N ALA A 275 -21.54 -15.09 0.08
CA ALA A 275 -22.40 -13.98 -0.33
C ALA A 275 -23.89 -14.27 -0.09
N ALA A 276 -24.35 -15.49 -0.39
CA ALA A 276 -25.70 -15.92 -0.08
C ALA A 276 -25.97 -15.91 1.44
N LEU A 277 -25.03 -16.43 2.25
CA LEU A 277 -25.13 -16.40 3.71
C LEU A 277 -25.18 -14.96 4.24
N ALA A 278 -24.35 -14.05 3.70
CA ALA A 278 -24.36 -12.63 4.04
C ALA A 278 -25.73 -11.99 3.74
N LEU A 279 -26.31 -12.28 2.57
CA LEU A 279 -27.61 -11.77 2.18
C LEU A 279 -28.73 -12.25 3.13
N GLU A 280 -28.74 -13.53 3.50
CA GLU A 280 -29.73 -14.06 4.44
C GLU A 280 -29.57 -13.45 5.84
N GLU A 281 -28.35 -13.26 6.30
CA GLU A 281 -28.08 -12.56 7.57
C GLU A 281 -28.53 -11.09 7.51
N MET A 282 -28.28 -10.37 6.40
CA MET A 282 -28.78 -9.01 6.18
C MET A 282 -30.31 -8.94 6.25
N LYS A 283 -31.01 -9.90 5.67
CA LYS A 283 -32.47 -10.00 5.76
C LYS A 283 -32.91 -10.23 7.20
N ARG A 284 -32.26 -11.15 7.90
CA ARG A 284 -32.57 -11.49 9.31
C ARG A 284 -32.45 -10.26 10.22
N VAL A 285 -31.34 -9.49 10.10
CA VAL A 285 -31.10 -8.31 10.94
C VAL A 285 -31.86 -7.06 10.47
N GLY A 286 -32.58 -7.14 9.35
CA GLY A 286 -33.37 -6.02 8.83
C GLY A 286 -32.52 -4.94 8.14
N ALA A 287 -31.37 -5.30 7.55
CA ALA A 287 -30.46 -4.37 6.90
C ALA A 287 -31.13 -3.53 5.80
N PHE A 288 -32.03 -4.12 5.03
CA PHE A 288 -32.78 -3.45 3.96
C PHE A 288 -33.88 -2.49 4.43
N LYS A 289 -34.11 -2.39 5.75
CA LYS A 289 -35.03 -1.41 6.35
C LYS A 289 -34.33 -0.12 6.75
N ARG A 290 -32.98 -0.07 6.63
CA ARG A 290 -32.21 1.16 6.84
C ARG A 290 -32.33 2.08 5.64
N SER A 291 -32.13 3.38 5.84
CA SER A 291 -32.15 4.33 4.73
C SER A 291 -30.93 4.19 3.81
N THR A 292 -29.84 3.62 4.33
CA THR A 292 -28.57 3.48 3.63
C THR A 292 -27.99 2.09 3.77
N LEU A 293 -27.47 1.57 2.67
CA LEU A 293 -26.81 0.27 2.58
C LEU A 293 -25.41 0.44 1.98
N LEU A 294 -24.40 -0.14 2.64
CA LEU A 294 -23.01 -0.14 2.21
C LEU A 294 -22.56 -1.56 1.88
N VAL A 295 -22.08 -1.78 0.66
CA VAL A 295 -21.34 -2.98 0.30
C VAL A 295 -19.86 -2.65 0.43
N VAL A 296 -19.21 -3.25 1.43
CA VAL A 296 -17.83 -2.95 1.80
C VAL A 296 -16.91 -4.08 1.33
N THR A 297 -15.88 -3.74 0.58
CA THR A 297 -14.82 -4.69 0.24
C THR A 297 -13.63 -4.46 1.15
N PRO A 298 -13.26 -5.43 1.99
CA PRO A 298 -12.16 -5.28 2.94
C PRO A 298 -10.79 -5.33 2.25
N THR A 299 -9.73 -5.09 3.01
CA THR A 299 -8.33 -5.30 2.60
C THR A 299 -7.97 -6.79 2.51
N GLY A 300 -6.72 -7.13 2.22
CA GLY A 300 -6.27 -8.52 2.06
C GLY A 300 -6.66 -9.45 3.20
N THR A 301 -6.38 -9.04 4.45
CA THR A 301 -6.69 -9.82 5.66
C THR A 301 -8.17 -9.84 6.06
N GLY A 302 -9.02 -9.13 5.33
CA GLY A 302 -10.42 -8.94 5.73
C GLY A 302 -10.65 -7.71 6.61
N TRP A 303 -9.61 -6.91 6.89
CA TRP A 303 -9.72 -5.71 7.71
C TRP A 303 -10.48 -4.59 6.99
N ILE A 304 -11.34 -3.91 7.74
CA ILE A 304 -12.12 -2.75 7.31
C ILE A 304 -11.70 -1.57 8.17
N ASP A 305 -11.45 -0.43 7.56
CA ASP A 305 -11.00 0.77 8.25
C ASP A 305 -12.10 1.34 9.18
N PRO A 306 -11.90 1.31 10.51
CA PRO A 306 -12.87 1.87 11.45
C PRO A 306 -13.10 3.36 11.23
N ALA A 307 -12.09 4.12 10.80
CA ALA A 307 -12.22 5.55 10.53
C ALA A 307 -13.26 5.84 9.44
N ALA A 308 -13.29 5.01 8.39
CA ALA A 308 -14.27 5.13 7.32
C ALA A 308 -15.69 4.77 7.81
N MET A 309 -15.81 3.66 8.55
CA MET A 309 -17.11 3.14 8.97
C MET A 309 -17.75 3.98 10.07
N ASP A 310 -16.99 4.33 11.11
CA ASP A 310 -17.49 5.19 12.18
C ASP A 310 -17.94 6.55 11.61
N SER A 311 -17.17 7.12 10.65
CA SER A 311 -17.54 8.40 10.02
C SER A 311 -18.91 8.36 9.37
N VAL A 312 -19.24 7.35 8.59
CA VAL A 312 -20.53 7.25 7.91
C VAL A 312 -21.66 6.91 8.88
N GLU A 313 -21.39 6.10 9.91
CA GLU A 313 -22.39 5.71 10.92
C GLU A 313 -22.79 6.91 11.78
N TYR A 314 -21.84 7.75 12.20
CA TYR A 314 -22.18 9.01 12.89
C TYR A 314 -22.89 10.00 11.97
N LEU A 315 -22.43 10.18 10.71
CA LEU A 315 -23.05 11.09 9.75
C LEU A 315 -24.52 10.75 9.47
N LEU A 316 -24.84 9.47 9.44
CA LEU A 316 -26.18 8.96 9.14
C LEU A 316 -26.98 8.64 10.41
N HIS A 317 -26.53 9.07 11.57
CA HIS A 317 -27.18 8.83 12.87
C HIS A 317 -27.50 7.34 13.11
N GLY A 318 -26.63 6.43 12.62
CA GLY A 318 -26.81 4.99 12.73
C GLY A 318 -27.85 4.37 11.79
N ASP A 319 -28.54 5.16 10.96
CA ASP A 319 -29.50 4.65 9.98
C ASP A 319 -28.80 4.10 8.73
N VAL A 320 -27.92 3.15 8.97
CA VAL A 320 -27.07 2.51 7.97
C VAL A 320 -26.87 1.04 8.27
N ALA A 321 -26.81 0.24 7.22
CA ALA A 321 -26.36 -1.15 7.28
C ALA A 321 -25.17 -1.36 6.36
N SER A 322 -24.18 -2.10 6.83
CA SER A 322 -22.97 -2.45 6.07
C SER A 322 -22.77 -3.95 6.02
N VAL A 323 -22.24 -4.44 4.89
CA VAL A 323 -21.96 -5.86 4.69
C VAL A 323 -20.60 -6.06 4.03
N ALA A 324 -19.84 -7.06 4.51
CA ALA A 324 -18.53 -7.41 3.96
C ALA A 324 -18.26 -8.92 3.96
N LEU A 325 -17.39 -9.37 3.03
CA LEU A 325 -16.87 -10.72 2.97
C LEU A 325 -15.35 -10.73 3.09
N GLN A 326 -14.81 -11.58 3.94
CA GLN A 326 -13.37 -11.91 3.92
C GLN A 326 -13.04 -12.77 2.69
N TYR A 327 -11.91 -12.47 2.02
CA TYR A 327 -11.49 -13.20 0.82
C TYR A 327 -10.09 -13.81 0.92
N SER A 328 -9.26 -13.42 1.90
CA SER A 328 -7.92 -13.94 2.12
C SER A 328 -7.54 -13.86 3.60
N TYR A 329 -6.55 -14.65 4.02
CA TYR A 329 -5.86 -14.49 5.31
C TYR A 329 -4.60 -13.65 5.16
N LEU A 330 -4.10 -13.47 3.93
CA LEU A 330 -2.84 -12.81 3.64
C LEU A 330 -2.96 -11.28 3.70
N SER A 331 -1.87 -10.60 4.05
CA SER A 331 -1.80 -9.15 3.95
C SER A 331 -2.01 -8.68 2.50
N SER A 332 -2.42 -7.43 2.30
CA SER A 332 -2.76 -6.91 0.96
C SER A 332 -1.67 -7.12 -0.09
N PRO A 333 -0.36 -6.85 0.17
CA PRO A 333 0.69 -7.13 -0.81
C PRO A 333 0.82 -8.61 -1.15
N LEU A 334 0.72 -9.49 -0.15
CA LEU A 334 0.82 -10.93 -0.36
C LEU A 334 -0.42 -11.49 -1.07
N SER A 335 -1.61 -11.00 -0.73
CA SER A 335 -2.85 -11.38 -1.40
C SER A 335 -2.85 -10.97 -2.86
N LEU A 336 -2.38 -9.75 -3.18
CA LEU A 336 -2.24 -9.28 -4.56
C LEU A 336 -1.27 -10.13 -5.38
N LEU A 337 -0.16 -10.55 -4.79
CA LEU A 337 0.85 -11.36 -5.47
C LEU A 337 0.44 -12.84 -5.61
N ALA A 338 -0.21 -13.39 -4.58
CA ALA A 338 -0.53 -14.82 -4.51
C ALA A 338 -1.89 -15.18 -5.12
N GLN A 339 -2.88 -14.31 -4.95
CA GLN A 339 -4.29 -14.58 -5.21
C GLN A 339 -5.01 -13.33 -5.76
N PRO A 340 -4.52 -12.74 -6.88
CA PRO A 340 -5.00 -11.44 -7.36
C PRO A 340 -6.49 -11.42 -7.73
N GLU A 341 -7.09 -12.57 -8.05
CA GLU A 341 -8.49 -12.67 -8.46
C GLU A 341 -9.47 -12.90 -7.29
N TYR A 342 -9.00 -13.42 -6.14
CA TYR A 342 -9.89 -13.80 -5.02
C TYR A 342 -10.66 -12.61 -4.45
N GLY A 343 -10.02 -11.45 -4.33
CA GLY A 343 -10.67 -10.24 -3.84
C GLY A 343 -11.75 -9.73 -4.79
N SER A 344 -11.50 -9.73 -6.10
CA SER A 344 -12.46 -9.29 -7.11
C SER A 344 -13.62 -10.28 -7.27
N GLU A 345 -13.35 -11.58 -7.16
CA GLU A 345 -14.39 -12.62 -7.19
C GLU A 345 -15.33 -12.52 -5.97
N ALA A 346 -14.79 -12.38 -4.77
CA ALA A 346 -15.58 -12.22 -3.55
C ALA A 346 -16.39 -10.91 -3.56
N ALA A 347 -15.78 -9.81 -3.99
CA ALA A 347 -16.47 -8.52 -4.10
C ALA A 347 -17.62 -8.57 -5.11
N ARG A 348 -17.40 -9.21 -6.27
CA ARG A 348 -18.45 -9.41 -7.28
C ARG A 348 -19.56 -10.32 -6.77
N ALA A 349 -19.25 -11.44 -6.11
CA ALA A 349 -20.24 -12.34 -5.55
C ALA A 349 -21.14 -11.63 -4.53
N LEU A 350 -20.53 -10.84 -3.62
CA LEU A 350 -21.28 -10.07 -2.63
C LEU A 350 -22.13 -8.99 -3.29
N PHE A 351 -21.56 -8.20 -4.20
CA PHE A 351 -22.29 -7.16 -4.91
C PHE A 351 -23.48 -7.75 -5.68
N SER A 352 -23.28 -8.79 -6.46
CA SER A 352 -24.35 -9.41 -7.27
C SER A 352 -25.46 -9.98 -6.39
N ALA A 353 -25.14 -10.61 -5.24
CA ALA A 353 -26.15 -11.13 -4.32
C ALA A 353 -26.99 -10.01 -3.69
N VAL A 354 -26.32 -8.96 -3.18
CA VAL A 354 -27.00 -7.82 -2.52
C VAL A 354 -27.76 -6.98 -3.54
N TYR A 355 -27.15 -6.63 -4.66
CA TYR A 355 -27.75 -5.83 -5.71
C TYR A 355 -28.94 -6.56 -6.36
N GLY A 356 -28.81 -7.86 -6.65
CA GLY A 356 -29.89 -8.67 -7.19
C GLY A 356 -31.12 -8.68 -6.28
N TYR A 357 -30.95 -8.80 -4.96
CA TYR A 357 -32.08 -8.67 -4.03
C TYR A 357 -32.58 -7.22 -3.94
N TRP A 358 -31.68 -6.23 -3.86
CA TRP A 358 -32.01 -4.83 -3.77
C TRP A 358 -32.90 -4.37 -4.93
N THR A 359 -32.66 -4.84 -6.16
CA THR A 359 -33.48 -4.52 -7.34
C THR A 359 -34.88 -5.11 -7.30
N THR A 360 -35.12 -6.14 -6.49
CA THR A 360 -36.48 -6.71 -6.29
C THR A 360 -37.36 -5.88 -5.34
N LEU A 361 -36.74 -4.99 -4.56
CA LEU A 361 -37.51 -4.14 -3.64
C LEU A 361 -38.21 -3.00 -4.41
N PRO A 362 -39.37 -2.50 -3.91
CA PRO A 362 -40.02 -1.32 -4.48
C PRO A 362 -39.10 -0.11 -4.45
N HIS A 363 -39.06 0.69 -5.52
CA HIS A 363 -38.15 1.83 -5.64
C HIS A 363 -38.22 2.83 -4.49
N ASP A 364 -39.42 3.10 -3.99
CA ASP A 364 -39.70 4.02 -2.89
C ASP A 364 -39.30 3.48 -1.50
N GLN A 365 -39.02 2.18 -1.40
CA GLN A 365 -38.63 1.51 -0.15
C GLN A 365 -37.17 1.02 -0.16
N ARG A 366 -36.47 1.24 -1.25
CA ARG A 366 -35.06 0.81 -1.38
C ARG A 366 -34.13 1.69 -0.56
N PRO A 367 -33.24 1.11 0.25
CA PRO A 367 -32.14 1.88 0.84
C PRO A 367 -31.24 2.46 -0.27
N LYS A 368 -30.64 3.61 -0.02
CA LYS A 368 -29.59 4.13 -0.89
C LYS A 368 -28.39 3.19 -0.84
N LEU A 369 -27.95 2.70 -1.99
CA LEU A 369 -26.88 1.71 -2.09
C LEU A 369 -25.56 2.39 -2.47
N TYR A 370 -24.53 2.18 -1.65
CA TYR A 370 -23.17 2.69 -1.86
C TYR A 370 -22.14 1.58 -1.77
N LEU A 371 -21.01 1.78 -2.46
CA LEU A 371 -19.84 0.91 -2.37
C LEU A 371 -18.74 1.59 -1.58
N HIS A 372 -17.96 0.78 -0.85
CA HIS A 372 -16.78 1.26 -0.15
C HIS A 372 -15.63 0.25 -0.19
N GLY A 373 -14.42 0.76 -0.11
CA GLY A 373 -13.20 -0.01 0.10
C GLY A 373 -11.99 0.88 0.26
N LEU A 374 -11.01 0.38 1.00
CA LEU A 374 -9.69 0.99 1.17
C LEU A 374 -8.64 0.11 0.47
N SER A 375 -7.64 0.74 -0.15
CA SER A 375 -6.49 0.02 -0.73
C SER A 375 -6.94 -1.04 -1.75
N LEU A 376 -6.51 -2.29 -1.55
CA LEU A 376 -6.93 -3.43 -2.35
C LEU A 376 -8.46 -3.61 -2.36
N GLY A 377 -9.13 -3.26 -1.24
CA GLY A 377 -10.58 -3.21 -1.16
C GLY A 377 -11.19 -2.19 -2.13
N ALA A 378 -10.59 -1.00 -2.28
CA ALA A 378 -11.05 0.01 -3.23
C ALA A 378 -10.97 -0.51 -4.69
N MET A 379 -9.86 -1.16 -5.04
CA MET A 379 -9.67 -1.73 -6.37
C MET A 379 -10.67 -2.85 -6.66
N ASN A 380 -10.88 -3.77 -5.72
CA ASN A 380 -11.79 -4.90 -5.88
C ASN A 380 -13.26 -4.45 -5.86
N SER A 381 -13.62 -3.50 -5.01
CA SER A 381 -14.94 -2.87 -4.98
C SER A 381 -15.26 -2.19 -6.32
N ALA A 382 -14.32 -1.42 -6.87
CA ALA A 382 -14.51 -0.78 -8.17
C ALA A 382 -14.68 -1.79 -9.33
N ARG A 383 -14.11 -2.99 -9.21
CA ARG A 383 -14.25 -4.09 -10.19
C ARG A 383 -15.52 -4.93 -9.99
N SER A 384 -16.20 -4.82 -8.86
CA SER A 384 -17.34 -5.66 -8.53
C SER A 384 -18.62 -5.27 -9.24
N ALA A 385 -18.77 -3.98 -9.56
CA ALA A 385 -19.96 -3.39 -10.14
C ALA A 385 -19.76 -3.20 -11.65
N GLU A 386 -20.34 -4.09 -12.45
CA GLU A 386 -20.26 -3.98 -13.90
C GLU A 386 -21.29 -2.96 -14.41
N LEU A 387 -20.85 -2.01 -15.25
CA LEU A 387 -21.67 -0.92 -15.75
C LEU A 387 -22.98 -1.43 -16.38
N PHE A 388 -22.90 -2.50 -17.16
CA PHE A 388 -24.05 -3.05 -17.88
C PHE A 388 -25.13 -3.60 -16.93
N GLU A 389 -24.76 -4.12 -15.77
CA GLU A 389 -25.70 -4.61 -14.76
C GLU A 389 -26.45 -3.46 -14.09
N MET A 390 -25.85 -2.28 -14.00
CA MET A 390 -26.35 -1.12 -13.25
C MET A 390 -27.04 -0.05 -14.12
N ILE A 391 -27.06 -0.20 -15.45
CA ILE A 391 -27.63 0.84 -16.33
C ILE A 391 -29.10 1.09 -16.04
N GLY A 392 -29.87 0.05 -15.72
CA GLY A 392 -31.31 0.16 -15.44
C GLY A 392 -31.63 0.71 -14.04
N ASP A 393 -30.81 0.36 -13.06
CA ASP A 393 -30.97 0.71 -11.65
C ASP A 393 -29.61 1.12 -11.05
N PRO A 394 -29.11 2.34 -11.30
CA PRO A 394 -27.79 2.73 -10.83
C PRO A 394 -27.72 2.80 -9.31
N ILE A 395 -26.57 2.40 -8.75
CA ILE A 395 -26.25 2.64 -7.35
C ILE A 395 -26.12 4.15 -7.09
N HIS A 396 -26.19 4.56 -5.83
CA HIS A 396 -26.16 5.98 -5.46
C HIS A 396 -24.73 6.55 -5.46
N GLY A 397 -23.71 5.71 -5.28
CA GLY A 397 -22.32 6.15 -5.35
C GLY A 397 -21.32 5.18 -4.73
N ALA A 398 -20.08 5.68 -4.61
CA ALA A 398 -18.98 4.94 -3.99
C ALA A 398 -17.98 5.88 -3.32
N LEU A 399 -17.38 5.41 -2.24
CA LEU A 399 -16.19 6.00 -1.64
C LEU A 399 -15.04 5.00 -1.70
N TRP A 400 -14.03 5.29 -2.49
CA TRP A 400 -12.82 4.48 -2.62
C TRP A 400 -11.61 5.24 -2.12
N SER A 401 -10.93 4.68 -1.10
CA SER A 401 -9.80 5.32 -0.44
C SER A 401 -8.50 4.61 -0.83
N GLY A 402 -7.44 5.37 -1.11
CA GLY A 402 -6.11 4.85 -1.41
C GLY A 402 -6.08 3.71 -2.45
N PRO A 403 -6.73 3.84 -3.61
CA PRO A 403 -6.72 2.76 -4.60
C PRO A 403 -5.28 2.47 -5.02
N PRO A 404 -4.84 1.20 -5.06
CA PRO A 404 -3.48 0.89 -5.45
C PRO A 404 -3.24 1.20 -6.94
N PHE A 405 -2.00 1.45 -7.28
CA PHE A 405 -1.54 1.81 -8.63
C PHE A 405 -2.02 0.84 -9.74
N GLU A 406 -2.39 -0.40 -9.40
CA GLU A 406 -2.96 -1.37 -10.34
C GLU A 406 -4.45 -1.17 -10.62
N SER A 407 -5.12 -0.25 -9.92
CA SER A 407 -6.53 0.05 -10.15
C SER A 407 -6.75 0.68 -11.53
N ARG A 408 -7.28 -0.12 -12.47
CA ARG A 408 -7.51 0.32 -13.85
C ARG A 408 -8.50 1.46 -13.94
N ILE A 409 -9.56 1.44 -13.14
CA ILE A 409 -10.60 2.47 -13.13
C ILE A 409 -10.02 3.79 -12.63
N TRP A 410 -9.32 3.78 -11.48
CA TRP A 410 -8.65 4.97 -10.95
C TRP A 410 -7.66 5.55 -11.96
N ARG A 411 -6.82 4.71 -12.58
CA ARG A 411 -5.83 5.13 -13.57
C ARG A 411 -6.47 5.74 -14.80
N ALA A 412 -7.51 5.09 -15.36
CA ALA A 412 -8.21 5.61 -16.53
C ALA A 412 -8.85 6.98 -16.26
N ILE A 413 -9.44 7.18 -15.08
CA ILE A 413 -10.03 8.43 -14.66
C ILE A 413 -8.95 9.50 -14.44
N THR A 414 -7.85 9.15 -13.77
CA THR A 414 -6.71 10.06 -13.53
C THR A 414 -6.04 10.48 -14.83
N ASP A 415 -5.90 9.58 -15.80
CA ASP A 415 -5.33 9.88 -17.12
C ASP A 415 -6.26 10.77 -17.96
N ALA A 416 -7.58 10.67 -17.77
CA ALA A 416 -8.59 11.47 -18.44
C ALA A 416 -8.91 12.81 -17.73
N ARG A 417 -8.14 13.18 -16.70
CA ARG A 417 -8.33 14.41 -15.94
C ARG A 417 -8.25 15.68 -16.81
N ASN A 418 -8.82 16.75 -16.31
CA ASN A 418 -8.67 18.07 -16.92
C ASN A 418 -7.18 18.45 -17.01
N PRO A 419 -6.71 19.06 -18.12
CA PRO A 419 -5.30 19.33 -18.35
C PRO A 419 -4.63 20.18 -17.25
N ASP A 420 -5.38 21.10 -16.64
CA ASP A 420 -4.89 22.02 -15.63
C ASP A 420 -4.91 21.45 -14.20
N SER A 421 -5.43 20.24 -14.02
CA SER A 421 -5.47 19.59 -12.70
C SER A 421 -4.26 18.69 -12.47
N PRO A 422 -3.66 18.71 -11.24
CA PRO A 422 -2.52 17.87 -10.92
C PRO A 422 -2.93 16.40 -10.81
N ALA A 423 -2.02 15.48 -11.19
CA ALA A 423 -2.31 14.06 -11.17
C ALA A 423 -2.55 13.49 -9.76
N TRP A 424 -2.05 14.14 -8.71
CA TRP A 424 -2.29 13.74 -7.32
C TRP A 424 -3.66 14.18 -6.76
N ARG A 425 -4.34 15.16 -7.39
CA ARG A 425 -5.70 15.61 -7.08
C ARG A 425 -6.44 15.95 -8.37
N PRO A 426 -6.78 14.95 -9.20
CA PRO A 426 -7.40 15.14 -10.49
C PRO A 426 -8.77 15.82 -10.40
N GLU A 427 -9.08 16.60 -11.41
CA GLU A 427 -10.45 17.05 -11.71
C GLU A 427 -10.90 16.37 -13.00
N LEU A 428 -12.05 15.73 -12.99
CA LEU A 428 -12.63 15.10 -14.17
C LEU A 428 -13.84 15.91 -14.65
N ARG A 429 -13.69 16.54 -15.81
CA ARG A 429 -14.76 17.39 -16.41
C ARG A 429 -15.26 18.44 -15.40
N ASP A 430 -16.56 18.44 -15.10
CA ASP A 430 -17.22 19.35 -14.17
C ASP A 430 -17.35 18.79 -12.74
N GLY A 431 -16.84 17.59 -12.48
CA GLY A 431 -16.93 16.93 -11.17
C GLY A 431 -18.33 16.40 -10.81
N SER A 432 -19.23 16.27 -11.78
CA SER A 432 -20.61 15.82 -11.52
C SER A 432 -20.73 14.32 -11.23
N PHE A 433 -19.75 13.49 -11.63
CA PHE A 433 -19.76 12.05 -11.40
C PHE A 433 -18.65 11.57 -10.47
N VAL A 434 -17.45 12.11 -10.62
CA VAL A 434 -16.27 11.70 -9.89
C VAL A 434 -15.56 12.91 -9.33
N ARG A 435 -15.26 12.87 -8.02
CA ARG A 435 -14.41 13.86 -7.35
C ARG A 435 -13.26 13.18 -6.65
N PHE A 436 -12.12 13.84 -6.67
CA PHE A 436 -10.96 13.43 -5.87
C PHE A 436 -10.85 14.35 -4.67
N MET A 437 -10.62 13.75 -3.51
CA MET A 437 -10.50 14.45 -2.24
C MET A 437 -9.21 14.09 -1.53
N ASN A 438 -8.71 14.99 -0.74
CA ASN A 438 -7.54 14.79 0.13
C ASN A 438 -7.72 15.58 1.45
N GLN A 439 -6.61 15.86 2.16
CA GLN A 439 -6.60 16.66 3.39
C GLN A 439 -7.20 18.06 3.23
N GLN A 440 -7.25 18.59 2.02
CA GLN A 440 -7.80 19.92 1.69
C GLN A 440 -9.22 19.83 1.07
N GLY A 441 -9.83 18.66 1.10
CA GLY A 441 -11.14 18.43 0.47
C GLY A 441 -11.06 18.26 -1.05
N SER A 442 -12.18 18.54 -1.75
CA SER A 442 -12.27 18.49 -3.21
C SER A 442 -11.85 19.80 -3.84
N PRO A 443 -11.17 19.80 -5.01
CA PRO A 443 -10.96 21.01 -5.79
C PRO A 443 -12.25 21.51 -6.44
N VAL A 444 -13.23 20.64 -6.65
CA VAL A 444 -14.54 21.00 -7.20
C VAL A 444 -15.35 21.76 -6.13
N PRO A 445 -15.95 22.92 -6.43
CA PRO A 445 -16.77 23.67 -5.48
C PRO A 445 -17.84 22.82 -4.81
N ALA A 446 -18.12 23.09 -3.53
CA ALA A 446 -19.08 22.31 -2.76
C ALA A 446 -20.51 22.40 -3.30
N ASP A 447 -20.89 23.52 -3.89
CA ASP A 447 -22.17 23.80 -4.53
C ASP A 447 -22.29 23.28 -5.98
N ALA A 448 -21.18 22.79 -6.57
CA ALA A 448 -21.23 22.18 -7.88
C ALA A 448 -22.19 20.98 -7.90
N PRO A 449 -23.08 20.90 -8.90
CA PRO A 449 -24.10 19.85 -8.92
C PRO A 449 -23.49 18.46 -9.05
N TRP A 450 -24.10 17.50 -8.36
CA TRP A 450 -23.84 16.09 -8.58
C TRP A 450 -24.82 15.49 -9.58
N GLY A 451 -24.37 14.54 -10.37
CA GLY A 451 -25.22 13.65 -11.16
C GLY A 451 -25.92 12.60 -10.29
N PRO A 452 -26.59 11.62 -10.91
CA PRO A 452 -27.36 10.59 -10.20
C PRO A 452 -26.50 9.64 -9.37
N MET A 453 -25.21 9.49 -9.71
CA MET A 453 -24.25 8.65 -9.00
C MET A 453 -23.05 9.51 -8.56
N ARG A 454 -22.64 9.38 -7.30
CA ARG A 454 -21.57 10.16 -6.68
C ARG A 454 -20.39 9.28 -6.33
N ILE A 455 -19.30 9.41 -7.05
CA ILE A 455 -18.06 8.67 -6.79
C ILE A 455 -17.02 9.61 -6.21
N VAL A 456 -16.43 9.23 -5.08
CA VAL A 456 -15.32 9.95 -4.46
C VAL A 456 -14.13 9.02 -4.34
N PHE A 457 -12.97 9.48 -4.83
CA PHE A 457 -11.67 8.92 -4.50
C PHE A 457 -11.03 9.79 -3.41
N LEU A 458 -10.79 9.20 -2.24
CA LEU A 458 -10.02 9.82 -1.17
C LEU A 458 -8.56 9.34 -1.27
N GLN A 459 -7.63 10.26 -1.54
CA GLN A 459 -6.22 9.91 -1.73
C GLN A 459 -5.30 11.03 -1.26
N TYR A 460 -4.15 10.67 -0.68
CA TYR A 460 -3.12 11.62 -0.29
C TYR A 460 -1.96 11.60 -1.29
N ALA A 461 -1.34 12.75 -1.54
CA ALA A 461 -0.23 12.80 -2.48
C ALA A 461 1.01 12.05 -1.97
N SER A 462 1.14 11.86 -0.65
CA SER A 462 2.18 11.05 -0.01
C SER A 462 1.90 9.55 -0.01
N ASP A 463 0.76 9.09 -0.56
CA ASP A 463 0.41 7.66 -0.58
C ASP A 463 1.14 6.89 -1.67
N ALA A 464 2.24 6.24 -1.31
CA ALA A 464 3.02 5.44 -2.25
C ALA A 464 2.27 4.23 -2.82
N VAL A 465 1.24 3.71 -2.13
CA VAL A 465 0.42 2.60 -2.66
C VAL A 465 -0.35 3.04 -3.90
N THR A 466 -0.83 4.28 -3.89
CA THR A 466 -1.57 4.88 -5.01
C THR A 466 -0.64 5.33 -6.15
N PHE A 467 0.52 5.91 -5.82
CA PHE A 467 1.35 6.63 -6.79
C PHE A 467 2.57 5.87 -7.30
N PHE A 468 2.83 4.65 -6.85
CA PHE A 468 3.85 3.78 -7.43
C PHE A 468 3.48 3.39 -8.87
N ASP A 469 4.47 3.33 -9.77
CA ASP A 469 4.34 2.68 -11.09
C ASP A 469 5.69 2.03 -11.48
N TYR A 470 5.65 0.86 -12.09
CA TYR A 470 6.87 0.20 -12.64
C TYR A 470 7.58 1.06 -13.69
N ARG A 471 6.83 1.95 -14.37
CA ARG A 471 7.35 2.89 -15.36
C ARG A 471 8.24 3.96 -14.74
N ASP A 472 8.16 4.18 -13.42
CA ASP A 472 9.02 5.13 -12.70
C ASP A 472 10.49 4.73 -12.78
N LEU A 473 10.77 3.48 -13.15
CA LEU A 473 12.09 2.99 -13.51
C LEU A 473 12.76 3.83 -14.60
N TYR A 474 12.01 4.30 -15.60
CA TYR A 474 12.53 4.98 -16.78
C TYR A 474 11.74 6.22 -17.23
N ARG A 475 10.60 6.51 -16.60
CA ARG A 475 9.73 7.64 -16.93
C ARG A 475 9.31 8.38 -15.67
N ARG A 476 9.48 9.72 -15.68
CA ARG A 476 8.99 10.57 -14.58
C ARG A 476 7.45 10.52 -14.53
N PRO A 477 6.85 10.21 -13.36
CA PRO A 477 5.42 10.21 -13.20
C PRO A 477 4.85 11.64 -13.16
N ALA A 478 3.63 11.81 -13.69
CA ALA A 478 2.99 13.12 -13.78
C ALA A 478 2.65 13.75 -12.43
N TRP A 479 2.48 12.95 -11.36
CA TRP A 479 2.21 13.47 -10.02
C TRP A 479 3.43 14.17 -9.38
N MET A 480 4.64 13.94 -9.93
CA MET A 480 5.87 14.65 -9.54
C MET A 480 6.03 16.01 -10.25
N ASP A 481 5.10 16.41 -11.09
CA ASP A 481 5.13 17.74 -11.71
C ASP A 481 4.46 18.77 -10.78
N PRO A 482 4.99 20.02 -10.73
CA PRO A 482 4.37 21.08 -9.96
C PRO A 482 2.94 21.43 -10.48
N PRO A 483 2.02 21.81 -9.59
CA PRO A 483 2.19 21.98 -8.14
C PRO A 483 2.26 20.63 -7.40
N TYR A 484 3.16 20.55 -6.41
CA TYR A 484 3.26 19.36 -5.54
C TYR A 484 2.08 19.26 -4.58
N GLY A 485 1.80 18.04 -4.12
CA GLY A 485 0.82 17.80 -3.06
C GLY A 485 1.24 18.46 -1.73
N PRO A 486 0.27 18.74 -0.84
CA PRO A 486 0.53 19.46 0.41
C PRO A 486 1.45 18.70 1.37
N ASP A 487 1.55 17.40 1.21
CA ASP A 487 2.29 16.44 2.01
C ASP A 487 3.50 15.84 1.26
N VAL A 488 3.89 16.44 0.14
CA VAL A 488 5.04 16.02 -0.70
C VAL A 488 6.13 17.08 -0.69
N SER A 489 7.37 16.68 -0.40
CA SER A 489 8.50 17.59 -0.37
C SER A 489 8.77 18.23 -1.75
N PRO A 490 8.93 19.57 -1.83
CA PRO A 490 9.29 20.25 -3.08
C PRO A 490 10.73 19.90 -3.54
N GLU A 491 11.53 19.30 -2.67
CA GLU A 491 12.86 18.80 -2.99
C GLU A 491 12.85 17.39 -3.61
N LEU A 492 11.67 16.78 -3.77
CA LEU A 492 11.52 15.50 -4.45
C LEU A 492 12.07 15.56 -5.88
N ARG A 493 12.89 14.60 -6.25
CA ARG A 493 13.50 14.51 -7.59
C ARG A 493 13.34 13.11 -8.16
N TRP A 494 12.96 13.06 -9.42
CA TRP A 494 12.95 11.78 -10.12
C TRP A 494 14.36 11.41 -10.61
N VAL A 495 14.78 10.20 -10.28
CA VAL A 495 16.03 9.60 -10.74
C VAL A 495 15.71 8.20 -11.29
N PRO A 496 16.08 7.89 -12.55
CA PRO A 496 15.81 6.57 -13.14
C PRO A 496 16.25 5.43 -12.22
N VAL A 497 15.47 4.37 -12.14
CA VAL A 497 15.70 3.21 -11.27
C VAL A 497 15.54 3.54 -9.78
N VAL A 498 16.22 4.57 -9.29
CA VAL A 498 16.24 4.94 -7.86
C VAL A 498 14.84 5.31 -7.39
N THR A 499 14.12 6.16 -8.10
CA THR A 499 12.76 6.59 -7.71
C THR A 499 11.80 5.41 -7.61
N MET A 500 11.85 4.48 -8.56
CA MET A 500 11.02 3.27 -8.50
C MET A 500 11.35 2.41 -7.26
N LEU A 501 12.63 2.25 -6.91
CA LEU A 501 13.05 1.54 -5.69
C LEU A 501 12.65 2.29 -4.41
N GLN A 502 12.73 3.62 -4.42
CA GLN A 502 12.27 4.47 -3.33
C GLN A 502 10.78 4.29 -3.08
N LEU A 503 9.95 4.41 -4.12
CA LEU A 503 8.49 4.27 -4.01
C LEU A 503 8.07 2.85 -3.64
N ALA A 504 8.76 1.81 -4.14
CA ALA A 504 8.51 0.42 -3.76
C ALA A 504 8.75 0.18 -2.27
N LEU A 505 9.79 0.80 -1.69
CA LEU A 505 10.04 0.75 -0.26
C LEU A 505 9.00 1.60 0.51
N ASP A 506 8.72 2.82 0.05
CA ASP A 506 7.74 3.71 0.68
C ASP A 506 6.36 3.04 0.75
N MET A 507 5.97 2.28 -0.30
CA MET A 507 4.73 1.50 -0.29
C MET A 507 4.69 0.47 0.85
N SER A 508 5.84 -0.13 1.20
CA SER A 508 5.91 -1.14 2.27
C SER A 508 5.80 -0.56 3.68
N VAL A 509 6.09 0.74 3.85
CA VAL A 509 6.07 1.44 5.15
C VAL A 509 5.03 2.57 5.20
N SER A 510 4.19 2.73 4.17
CA SER A 510 3.20 3.82 4.10
C SER A 510 2.08 3.73 5.14
N THR A 511 1.91 2.58 5.79
CA THR A 511 0.99 2.40 6.93
C THR A 511 1.61 2.76 8.29
N GLU A 512 2.91 3.08 8.33
CA GLU A 512 3.62 3.53 9.54
C GLU A 512 3.64 5.06 9.66
N THR A 513 2.97 5.77 8.76
CA THR A 513 2.88 7.24 8.78
C THR A 513 1.86 7.73 9.81
N PRO A 514 1.94 8.99 10.25
CA PRO A 514 0.90 9.57 11.09
C PRO A 514 -0.47 9.59 10.40
N ILE A 515 -1.54 9.65 11.23
CA ILE A 515 -2.92 9.75 10.73
C ILE A 515 -3.06 10.97 9.81
N GLY A 516 -3.61 10.75 8.63
CA GLY A 516 -3.82 11.81 7.62
C GLY A 516 -2.69 11.94 6.60
N TYR A 517 -1.72 11.02 6.60
CA TYR A 517 -0.60 10.98 5.66
C TYR A 517 -0.32 9.56 5.17
N GLY A 518 0.42 9.43 4.07
CA GLY A 518 0.74 8.15 3.47
C GLY A 518 -0.51 7.32 3.19
N HIS A 519 -0.55 6.09 3.68
CA HIS A 519 -1.69 5.18 3.51
C HIS A 519 -2.57 5.06 4.77
N VAL A 520 -2.50 6.05 5.69
CA VAL A 520 -3.28 6.11 6.95
C VAL A 520 -4.31 7.22 6.86
N TYR A 521 -5.54 6.88 6.47
CA TYR A 521 -6.60 7.83 6.20
C TYR A 521 -7.27 8.33 7.47
N ALA A 522 -7.38 9.65 7.60
CA ALA A 522 -7.90 10.30 8.79
C ALA A 522 -9.44 10.34 8.81
N PRO A 523 -10.09 10.12 9.97
CA PRO A 523 -11.55 10.13 10.09
C PRO A 523 -12.16 11.46 9.67
N GLN A 524 -11.50 12.61 9.92
CA GLN A 524 -12.00 13.92 9.49
C GLN A 524 -12.13 14.03 7.96
N HIS A 525 -11.22 13.41 7.22
CA HIS A 525 -11.27 13.41 5.76
C HIS A 525 -12.32 12.41 5.25
N TYR A 526 -12.55 11.31 5.98
CA TYR A 526 -13.67 10.41 5.70
C TYR A 526 -15.03 11.08 5.94
N VAL A 527 -15.17 11.90 6.99
CA VAL A 527 -16.41 12.68 7.23
C VAL A 527 -16.73 13.55 6.02
N ASP A 528 -15.75 14.31 5.52
CA ASP A 528 -15.95 15.16 4.33
C ASP A 528 -16.27 14.34 3.08
N ALA A 529 -15.56 13.24 2.87
CA ALA A 529 -15.76 12.37 1.72
C ALA A 529 -17.14 11.67 1.75
N TRP A 530 -17.55 11.14 2.90
CA TRP A 530 -18.87 10.56 3.05
C TRP A 530 -19.99 11.58 2.93
N LEU A 531 -19.81 12.80 3.47
CA LEU A 531 -20.76 13.89 3.28
C LEU A 531 -20.94 14.22 1.80
N ALA A 532 -19.85 14.27 1.02
CA ALA A 532 -19.89 14.51 -0.42
C ALA A 532 -20.63 13.39 -1.18
N VAL A 533 -20.39 12.13 -0.80
CA VAL A 533 -21.02 10.96 -1.44
C VAL A 533 -22.48 10.83 -1.06
N THR A 534 -22.82 10.90 0.23
CA THR A 534 -24.18 10.62 0.73
C THR A 534 -25.10 11.82 0.63
N GLY A 535 -24.53 13.03 0.70
CA GLY A 535 -25.33 14.26 0.83
C GLY A 535 -26.15 14.29 2.12
N ALA A 536 -25.63 13.71 3.21
CA ALA A 536 -26.33 13.64 4.51
C ALA A 536 -26.84 15.00 4.95
N PRO A 537 -28.17 15.17 5.14
CA PRO A 537 -28.75 16.48 5.41
C PRO A 537 -28.62 16.89 6.87
N GLY A 538 -28.75 18.19 7.12
CA GLY A 538 -28.95 18.73 8.47
C GLY A 538 -27.68 18.93 9.29
N TRP A 539 -26.49 18.81 8.70
CA TRP A 539 -25.23 19.09 9.35
C TRP A 539 -24.86 20.57 9.18
N THR A 540 -24.55 21.23 10.30
CA THR A 540 -23.96 22.56 10.29
C THR A 540 -22.43 22.45 10.31
N PRO A 541 -21.69 23.49 9.85
CA PRO A 541 -20.22 23.46 9.91
C PRO A 541 -19.68 23.14 11.31
N GLY A 542 -20.22 23.80 12.36
CA GLY A 542 -19.76 23.57 13.72
C GLY A 542 -20.07 22.15 14.25
N ALA A 543 -21.19 21.54 13.84
CA ALA A 543 -21.51 20.16 14.21
C ALA A 543 -20.57 19.16 13.48
N LEU A 544 -20.20 19.46 12.23
CA LEU A 544 -19.22 18.66 11.50
C LEU A 544 -17.82 18.77 12.13
N ASP A 545 -17.41 19.96 12.54
CA ASP A 545 -16.12 20.16 13.20
C ASP A 545 -16.05 19.40 14.53
N SER A 546 -17.13 19.45 15.33
CA SER A 546 -17.25 18.68 16.57
C SER A 546 -17.17 17.17 16.31
N LEU A 547 -17.85 16.66 15.26
CA LEU A 547 -17.79 15.25 14.88
C LEU A 547 -16.38 14.85 14.45
N LYS A 548 -15.73 15.64 13.62
CA LYS A 548 -14.35 15.38 13.16
C LYS A 548 -13.37 15.30 14.32
N GLN A 549 -13.49 16.22 15.29
CA GLN A 549 -12.67 16.21 16.51
C GLN A 549 -12.91 14.95 17.32
N HIS A 550 -14.17 14.61 17.60
CA HIS A 550 -14.53 13.39 18.34
C HIS A 550 -13.95 12.12 17.71
N LEU A 551 -14.10 11.95 16.38
CA LEU A 551 -13.58 10.79 15.67
C LEU A 551 -12.05 10.74 15.62
N ALA A 552 -11.39 11.90 15.54
CA ALA A 552 -9.93 11.97 15.63
C ALA A 552 -9.41 11.59 17.02
N GLU A 553 -10.11 11.95 18.08
CA GLU A 553 -9.79 11.53 19.45
C GLU A 553 -10.03 10.04 19.66
N ARG A 554 -11.15 9.51 19.18
CA ARG A 554 -11.47 8.07 19.22
C ARG A 554 -10.40 7.24 18.50
N MET A 555 -9.96 7.64 17.31
CA MET A 555 -8.92 6.93 16.56
C MET A 555 -7.57 6.99 17.30
N ARG A 556 -7.18 8.14 17.86
CA ARG A 556 -5.93 8.25 18.64
C ARG A 556 -5.95 7.38 19.90
N ALA A 557 -7.08 7.31 20.60
CA ALA A 557 -7.23 6.43 21.75
C ALA A 557 -7.08 4.97 21.37
N ALA A 558 -7.67 4.53 20.26
CA ALA A 558 -7.57 3.15 19.76
C ALA A 558 -6.12 2.78 19.38
N MET A 559 -5.37 3.70 18.77
CA MET A 559 -3.93 3.48 18.44
C MET A 559 -3.05 3.49 19.70
N GLY A 560 -3.27 4.39 20.64
CA GLY A 560 -2.53 4.43 21.90
C GLY A 560 -2.71 3.17 22.76
N ASP A 561 -3.90 2.57 22.74
CA ASP A 561 -4.18 1.28 23.38
C ASP A 561 -3.46 0.11 22.67
N ALA A 562 -3.25 0.18 21.35
CA ALA A 562 -2.51 -0.81 20.58
C ALA A 562 -1.01 -0.76 20.90
N ASP A 563 -0.39 0.42 20.90
CA ASP A 563 1.02 0.64 21.25
C ASP A 563 1.32 0.22 22.70
N GLY A 564 0.41 0.49 23.63
CA GLY A 564 0.54 0.08 25.03
C GLY A 564 0.51 -1.45 25.23
N LYS A 565 -0.21 -2.16 24.37
CA LYS A 565 -0.29 -3.64 24.40
C LYS A 565 0.93 -4.29 23.77
N GLU A 566 1.48 -3.78 22.68
CA GLU A 566 2.72 -4.28 22.07
C GLU A 566 3.92 -4.10 23.02
N GLY A 567 4.06 -2.94 23.66
CA GLY A 567 5.09 -2.70 24.67
C GLY A 567 4.99 -3.60 25.92
N ALA A 568 3.79 -4.07 26.26
CA ALA A 568 3.58 -5.00 27.38
C ALA A 568 3.94 -6.45 27.02
N TYR A 569 3.92 -6.84 25.76
CA TYR A 569 4.37 -8.15 25.28
C TYR A 569 5.89 -8.22 25.17
N GLU A 570 6.56 -7.14 24.71
CA GLU A 570 8.04 -7.09 24.66
C GLU A 570 8.66 -7.14 26.07
N ASN A 571 8.04 -6.53 27.09
CA ASN A 571 8.53 -6.56 28.48
C ASN A 571 8.28 -7.88 29.22
N ARG A 572 7.53 -8.83 28.68
CA ARG A 572 7.31 -10.17 29.28
C ARG A 572 8.17 -11.27 28.68
N GLY A 573 8.97 -10.95 27.65
CA GLY A 573 9.88 -11.87 26.95
C GLY A 573 11.36 -11.58 27.20
N GLY A 574 11.72 -10.76 28.21
CA GLY A 574 13.08 -10.47 28.61
C GLY A 574 13.53 -11.33 29.81
#